data_5abc3ccfbbe277b159ffee33b9cadd98
#
_entry.id   5abc3ccfbbe277b159ffee33b9cadd98
#
_cell.length_a   1.000
_cell.length_b   1.000
_cell.length_c   1.000
_cell.angle_alpha   90.00
_cell.angle_beta   90.00
_cell.angle_gamma   90.00
#
_symmetry.space_group_name_H-M   'P 1'
#
loop_
_entity.id
_entity.type
_entity.pdbx_description
1 polymer ?
#
loop_
_entity_poly.entity_id
_entity_poly.type
_entity_poly.pdbx_seq_one_letter_code
_entity_poly.pdbx_strand_id
1 'polypeptide(L)'
;RGLLIKPRLAEHNMLLIVGLGNPGKTYQNNRHNIGFMVIDSLVDKYDLSPAKTQFNALVHTGKIKDKKVIFLKPLTFMNNSGRSVRAAMNFYKISLDNVIVFHDELDLVPGKIRVKTGGGIAGHNGLRSIRDNCGADFKRIRLGIGHPGHKDRVHKYVLSDFNKSEDAIKNSICTGVAEYTEMLLNNEFELFQTRISEYIKG
;
A
#
# COMPACT_ATOMS: atom_id res chain seq x y z
N ARG A 1 21.60 -33.20 -30.79
CA ARG A 1 21.06 -33.21 -29.41
C ARG A 1 21.05 -31.75 -28.93
N GLY A 2 19.92 -31.03 -29.13
CA GLY A 2 19.73 -29.65 -28.66
C GLY A 2 19.55 -29.67 -27.18
N LEU A 3 20.40 -28.93 -26.45
CA LEU A 3 20.18 -28.57 -25.07
C LEU A 3 18.94 -27.66 -25.03
N LEU A 4 17.84 -28.19 -24.52
CA LEU A 4 16.72 -27.38 -24.07
C LEU A 4 17.22 -26.57 -22.86
N ILE A 5 17.60 -25.31 -23.09
CA ILE A 5 17.80 -24.33 -22.04
C ILE A 5 16.42 -24.15 -21.41
N LYS A 6 16.20 -24.79 -20.24
CA LYS A 6 15.03 -24.48 -19.40
C LYS A 6 15.09 -22.97 -19.13
N PRO A 7 14.02 -22.21 -19.42
CA PRO A 7 14.00 -20.82 -19.00
C PRO A 7 14.23 -20.81 -17.49
N ARG A 8 15.23 -20.05 -17.02
CA ARG A 8 15.38 -19.72 -15.61
C ARG A 8 14.00 -19.27 -15.16
N LEU A 9 13.40 -20.01 -14.22
CA LEU A 9 12.23 -19.57 -13.50
C LEU A 9 12.57 -18.17 -13.01
N ALA A 10 12.01 -17.16 -13.67
CA ALA A 10 12.16 -15.78 -13.26
C ALA A 10 11.82 -15.72 -11.78
N GLU A 11 12.52 -14.88 -11.02
CA GLU A 11 12.33 -14.69 -9.59
C GLU A 11 10.95 -14.07 -9.31
N HIS A 12 9.88 -14.85 -9.54
CA HIS A 12 8.48 -14.46 -9.38
C HIS A 12 8.07 -14.29 -7.91
N ASN A 13 9.03 -14.26 -7.00
CA ASN A 13 8.78 -14.26 -5.55
C ASN A 13 9.10 -12.91 -4.87
N MET A 14 9.29 -11.84 -5.64
CA MET A 14 9.55 -10.51 -5.07
C MET A 14 8.33 -9.62 -5.22
N LEU A 15 7.85 -9.07 -4.11
CA LEU A 15 6.69 -8.19 -4.06
C LEU A 15 7.12 -6.77 -3.68
N LEU A 16 6.59 -5.78 -4.39
CA LEU A 16 6.72 -4.37 -4.06
C LEU A 16 5.44 -3.90 -3.35
N ILE A 17 5.57 -3.57 -2.08
CA ILE A 17 4.46 -3.16 -1.23
C ILE A 17 4.62 -1.67 -0.94
N VAL A 18 3.69 -0.89 -1.45
CA VAL A 18 3.71 0.57 -1.43
C VAL A 18 2.65 1.10 -0.49
N GLY A 19 3.02 2.00 0.41
CA GLY A 19 2.07 2.81 1.15
C GLY A 19 2.08 4.23 0.62
N LEU A 20 0.91 4.79 0.33
CA LEU A 20 0.78 6.17 -0.14
C LEU A 20 0.63 7.15 1.02
N GLY A 21 1.22 8.32 0.86
CA GLY A 21 1.18 9.42 1.80
C GLY A 21 2.01 10.61 1.32
N ASN A 22 1.98 11.70 2.09
CA ASN A 22 2.81 12.87 1.90
C ASN A 22 3.92 12.91 2.95
N PRO A 23 5.15 13.31 2.59
CA PRO A 23 6.25 13.41 3.53
C PRO A 23 6.11 14.63 4.45
N GLY A 24 6.71 14.53 5.63
CA GLY A 24 6.79 15.62 6.59
C GLY A 24 5.81 15.52 7.76
N LYS A 25 6.19 16.14 8.89
CA LYS A 25 5.44 16.08 10.15
C LYS A 25 4.00 16.60 10.04
N THR A 26 3.77 17.60 9.17
CA THR A 26 2.45 18.20 8.96
C THR A 26 1.41 17.18 8.45
N TYR A 27 1.85 16.17 7.71
CA TYR A 27 0.97 15.18 7.07
C TYR A 27 0.91 13.84 7.79
N GLN A 28 1.79 13.60 8.77
CA GLN A 28 2.00 12.27 9.35
C GLN A 28 0.73 11.61 9.92
N ASN A 29 -0.23 12.41 10.40
CA ASN A 29 -1.48 11.93 11.00
C ASN A 29 -2.70 12.12 10.10
N ASN A 30 -2.51 12.60 8.88
CA ASN A 30 -3.61 12.82 7.94
C ASN A 30 -4.23 11.50 7.47
N ARG A 31 -5.52 11.55 7.13
CA ARG A 31 -6.23 10.42 6.51
C ARG A 31 -5.54 9.96 5.23
N HIS A 32 -5.01 10.89 4.44
CA HIS A 32 -4.28 10.60 3.20
C HIS A 32 -2.98 9.81 3.42
N ASN A 33 -2.48 9.76 4.64
CA ASN A 33 -1.26 9.05 5.02
C ASN A 33 -1.51 7.66 5.63
N ILE A 34 -2.74 7.14 5.60
CA ILE A 34 -3.02 5.82 6.18
C ILE A 34 -2.19 4.71 5.51
N GLY A 35 -1.85 4.86 4.24
CA GLY A 35 -0.94 3.94 3.55
C GLY A 35 0.46 3.93 4.19
N PHE A 36 1.01 5.09 4.54
CA PHE A 36 2.28 5.19 5.29
C PHE A 36 2.18 4.52 6.67
N MET A 37 1.07 4.74 7.38
CA MET A 37 0.85 4.17 8.71
C MET A 37 0.81 2.64 8.66
N VAL A 38 0.22 2.07 7.61
CA VAL A 38 0.21 0.61 7.39
C VAL A 38 1.62 0.09 7.16
N ILE A 39 2.42 0.75 6.31
CA ILE A 39 3.82 0.35 6.10
C ILE A 39 4.61 0.40 7.40
N ASP A 40 4.43 1.43 8.22
CA ASP A 40 5.12 1.54 9.51
C ASP A 40 4.76 0.35 10.43
N SER A 41 3.48 -0.04 10.50
CA SER A 41 3.06 -1.23 11.25
C SER A 41 3.65 -2.54 10.72
N LEU A 42 3.81 -2.65 9.41
CA LEU A 42 4.47 -3.81 8.78
C LEU A 42 5.97 -3.85 9.11
N VAL A 43 6.63 -2.71 9.06
CA VAL A 43 8.05 -2.59 9.43
C VAL A 43 8.29 -2.92 10.89
N ASP A 44 7.40 -2.48 11.78
CA ASP A 44 7.48 -2.79 13.21
C ASP A 44 7.27 -4.28 13.52
N LYS A 45 6.45 -4.96 12.72
CA LYS A 45 6.13 -6.38 12.95
C LYS A 45 7.19 -7.33 12.39
N TYR A 46 7.75 -7.01 11.24
CA TYR A 46 8.65 -7.91 10.52
C TYR A 46 10.11 -7.46 10.65
N ASP A 47 11.03 -8.44 10.72
CA ASP A 47 12.47 -8.18 10.74
C ASP A 47 12.95 -7.81 9.33
N LEU A 48 12.97 -6.52 9.06
CA LEU A 48 13.36 -5.93 7.78
C LEU A 48 14.67 -5.15 7.92
N SER A 49 15.29 -4.87 6.77
CA SER A 49 16.46 -3.99 6.75
C SER A 49 16.13 -2.61 7.36
N PRO A 50 17.10 -1.90 7.93
CA PRO A 50 16.94 -0.49 8.25
C PRO A 50 16.46 0.31 7.03
N ALA A 51 15.72 1.40 7.26
CA ALA A 51 15.27 2.29 6.21
C ALA A 51 16.44 2.84 5.39
N LYS A 52 16.31 2.81 4.08
CA LYS A 52 17.22 3.49 3.14
C LYS A 52 16.42 4.50 2.34
N THR A 53 17.00 5.67 2.07
CA THR A 53 16.43 6.63 1.13
C THR A 53 16.90 6.28 -0.27
N GLN A 54 16.00 5.79 -1.11
CA GLN A 54 16.26 5.41 -2.50
C GLN A 54 14.97 5.64 -3.32
N PHE A 55 15.10 5.94 -4.62
CA PHE A 55 13.95 6.20 -5.51
C PHE A 55 13.04 7.35 -5.05
N ASN A 56 13.57 8.35 -4.36
CA ASN A 56 12.79 9.37 -3.63
C ASN A 56 11.74 8.74 -2.68
N ALA A 57 12.14 7.71 -1.97
CA ALA A 57 11.29 6.96 -1.05
C ALA A 57 12.09 6.46 0.15
N LEU A 58 11.40 6.13 1.23
CA LEU A 58 11.93 5.26 2.28
C LEU A 58 11.69 3.81 1.86
N VAL A 59 12.75 3.01 1.88
CA VAL A 59 12.75 1.64 1.41
C VAL A 59 13.23 0.71 2.50
N HIS A 60 12.49 -0.36 2.76
CA HIS A 60 12.90 -1.50 3.57
C HIS A 60 12.86 -2.76 2.72
N THR A 61 13.80 -3.65 2.92
CA THR A 61 13.86 -4.93 2.21
C THR A 61 13.93 -6.08 3.20
N GLY A 62 13.39 -7.23 2.85
CA GLY A 62 13.45 -8.41 3.70
C GLY A 62 12.67 -9.57 3.14
N LYS A 63 12.32 -10.51 4.03
CA LYS A 63 11.50 -11.66 3.70
C LYS A 63 10.36 -11.80 4.71
N ILE A 64 9.20 -12.17 4.21
CA ILE A 64 8.08 -12.64 5.02
C ILE A 64 7.82 -14.07 4.55
N LYS A 65 8.13 -15.06 5.40
CA LYS A 65 8.18 -16.48 5.03
C LYS A 65 9.13 -16.69 3.84
N ASP A 66 8.61 -17.25 2.75
CA ASP A 66 9.35 -17.50 1.50
C ASP A 66 9.35 -16.34 0.51
N LYS A 67 8.57 -15.28 0.78
CA LYS A 67 8.42 -14.12 -0.10
C LYS A 67 9.47 -13.05 0.17
N LYS A 68 10.21 -12.63 -0.84
CA LYS A 68 11.02 -11.40 -0.78
C LYS A 68 10.10 -10.20 -0.90
N VAL A 69 10.23 -9.25 0.00
CA VAL A 69 9.39 -8.04 0.05
C VAL A 69 10.24 -6.79 0.05
N ILE A 70 9.71 -5.78 -0.62
CA ILE A 70 10.24 -4.43 -0.61
C ILE A 70 9.10 -3.53 -0.18
N PHE A 71 9.26 -2.86 0.95
CA PHE A 71 8.33 -1.84 1.41
C PHE A 71 8.80 -0.47 0.96
N LEU A 72 7.89 0.31 0.40
CA LEU A 72 8.17 1.61 -0.21
C LEU A 72 7.18 2.67 0.32
N LYS A 73 7.71 3.74 0.89
CA LYS A 73 6.96 4.96 1.21
C LYS A 73 7.48 6.09 0.32
N PRO A 74 6.81 6.46 -0.79
CA PRO A 74 7.24 7.55 -1.65
C PRO A 74 7.32 8.88 -0.89
N LEU A 75 8.43 9.60 -1.03
CA LEU A 75 8.64 10.93 -0.43
C LEU A 75 8.46 12.06 -1.44
N THR A 76 7.79 11.78 -2.55
CA THR A 76 7.60 12.65 -3.72
C THR A 76 6.40 13.57 -3.63
N PHE A 77 5.71 13.62 -2.50
CA PHE A 77 4.31 14.01 -2.40
C PHE A 77 3.37 13.14 -3.24
N MET A 78 2.10 13.14 -2.87
CA MET A 78 1.09 12.17 -3.36
C MET A 78 1.00 12.12 -4.89
N ASN A 79 0.92 13.27 -5.54
CA ASN A 79 0.74 13.37 -7.00
C ASN A 79 1.94 12.93 -7.84
N ASN A 80 3.08 12.64 -7.23
CA ASN A 80 4.29 12.14 -7.89
C ASN A 80 4.69 10.73 -7.42
N SER A 81 3.86 10.04 -6.66
CA SER A 81 4.14 8.71 -6.09
C SER A 81 4.56 7.68 -7.15
N GLY A 82 3.97 7.74 -8.34
CA GLY A 82 4.26 6.81 -9.42
C GLY A 82 5.71 6.85 -9.93
N ARG A 83 6.41 7.96 -9.76
CA ARG A 83 7.83 8.06 -10.14
C ARG A 83 8.70 7.16 -9.26
N SER A 84 8.47 7.18 -7.95
CA SER A 84 9.16 6.30 -7.00
C SER A 84 8.84 4.83 -7.26
N VAL A 85 7.57 4.51 -7.47
CA VAL A 85 7.13 3.13 -7.76
C VAL A 85 7.78 2.63 -9.05
N ARG A 86 7.76 3.41 -10.12
CA ARG A 86 8.40 3.05 -11.40
C ARG A 86 9.90 2.81 -11.25
N ALA A 87 10.59 3.68 -10.53
CA ALA A 87 12.03 3.54 -10.30
C ALA A 87 12.37 2.25 -9.53
N ALA A 88 11.60 1.93 -8.49
CA ALA A 88 11.76 0.69 -7.73
C ALA A 88 11.45 -0.55 -8.58
N MET A 89 10.36 -0.54 -9.34
CA MET A 89 10.01 -1.64 -10.26
C MET A 89 11.13 -1.92 -11.26
N ASN A 90 11.70 -0.87 -11.87
CA ASN A 90 12.78 -1.01 -12.84
C ASN A 90 14.06 -1.56 -12.21
N PHE A 91 14.42 -1.08 -11.05
CA PHE A 91 15.64 -1.48 -10.34
C PHE A 91 15.58 -2.96 -9.91
N TYR A 92 14.47 -3.37 -9.29
CA TYR A 92 14.28 -4.73 -8.79
C TYR A 92 13.68 -5.67 -9.84
N LYS A 93 13.38 -5.19 -11.05
CA LYS A 93 12.76 -5.95 -12.14
C LYS A 93 11.44 -6.62 -11.72
N ILE A 94 10.60 -5.84 -11.01
CA ILE A 94 9.30 -6.29 -10.53
C ILE A 94 8.23 -5.92 -11.57
N SER A 95 7.40 -6.90 -11.95
CA SER A 95 6.25 -6.68 -12.83
C SER A 95 5.09 -6.03 -12.06
N LEU A 96 4.19 -5.37 -12.78
CA LEU A 96 3.09 -4.60 -12.19
C LEU A 96 2.12 -5.46 -11.36
N ASP A 97 1.89 -6.71 -11.73
CA ASP A 97 1.07 -7.69 -11.00
C ASP A 97 1.65 -8.07 -9.63
N ASN A 98 2.94 -7.79 -9.39
CA ASN A 98 3.59 -7.95 -8.08
C ASN A 98 3.69 -6.65 -7.28
N VAL A 99 2.97 -5.61 -7.69
CA VAL A 99 2.86 -4.34 -6.96
C VAL A 99 1.55 -4.30 -6.19
N ILE A 100 1.66 -4.05 -4.88
CA ILE A 100 0.54 -3.91 -3.95
C ILE A 100 0.59 -2.51 -3.36
N VAL A 101 -0.51 -1.76 -3.46
CA VAL A 101 -0.59 -0.36 -3.01
C VAL A 101 -1.64 -0.21 -1.94
N PHE A 102 -1.24 0.26 -0.76
CA PHE A 102 -2.13 0.68 0.31
C PHE A 102 -2.46 2.16 0.17
N HIS A 103 -3.75 2.49 0.16
CA HIS A 103 -4.21 3.87 0.02
C HIS A 103 -5.54 4.12 0.76
N ASP A 104 -5.81 5.38 1.07
CA ASP A 104 -7.08 5.83 1.62
C ASP A 104 -8.21 5.76 0.58
N GLU A 105 -9.40 5.39 1.03
CA GLU A 105 -10.58 5.22 0.19
C GLU A 105 -11.80 5.93 0.79
N LEU A 106 -12.29 6.93 0.08
CA LEU A 106 -13.46 7.73 0.48
C LEU A 106 -14.78 6.95 0.39
N ASP A 107 -14.88 6.00 -0.55
CA ASP A 107 -16.12 5.26 -0.82
C ASP A 107 -16.34 4.09 0.13
N LEU A 108 -15.43 3.86 1.05
CA LEU A 108 -15.55 2.86 2.11
C LEU A 108 -15.64 3.53 3.48
N VAL A 109 -16.58 3.05 4.29
CA VAL A 109 -16.69 3.49 5.69
C VAL A 109 -15.42 3.17 6.47
N PRO A 110 -15.08 3.94 7.52
CA PRO A 110 -13.92 3.64 8.36
C PRO A 110 -13.94 2.19 8.87
N GLY A 111 -12.78 1.54 8.81
CA GLY A 111 -12.65 0.14 9.22
C GLY A 111 -12.94 -0.88 8.12
N LYS A 112 -13.50 -0.48 6.99
CA LYS A 112 -13.73 -1.38 5.86
C LYS A 112 -12.51 -1.44 4.95
N ILE A 113 -12.12 -2.65 4.56
CA ILE A 113 -11.01 -2.89 3.64
C ILE A 113 -11.51 -3.67 2.44
N ARG A 114 -11.05 -3.32 1.25
CA ARG A 114 -11.31 -4.05 0.02
C ARG A 114 -10.05 -4.16 -0.83
N VAL A 115 -9.82 -5.35 -1.37
CA VAL A 115 -8.77 -5.60 -2.36
C VAL A 115 -9.36 -5.46 -3.75
N LYS A 116 -8.65 -4.78 -4.65
CA LYS A 116 -9.04 -4.62 -6.05
C LYS A 116 -7.80 -4.63 -6.94
N THR A 117 -7.90 -5.23 -8.12
CA THR A 117 -6.89 -5.11 -9.16
C THR A 117 -7.40 -4.21 -10.26
N GLY A 118 -6.60 -3.21 -10.65
CA GLY A 118 -6.99 -2.27 -11.71
C GLY A 118 -8.18 -1.39 -11.37
N GLY A 119 -8.84 -0.88 -12.40
CA GLY A 119 -10.06 -0.06 -12.30
C GLY A 119 -9.81 1.44 -12.14
N GLY A 120 -10.89 2.19 -11.94
CA GLY A 120 -10.86 3.66 -11.79
C GLY A 120 -10.10 4.12 -10.55
N ILE A 121 -9.63 5.36 -10.58
CA ILE A 121 -8.83 5.96 -9.51
C ILE A 121 -9.65 6.80 -8.52
N ALA A 122 -10.95 7.01 -8.79
CA ALA A 122 -11.86 7.82 -7.98
C ALA A 122 -11.29 9.20 -7.53
N GLY A 123 -10.51 9.84 -8.40
CA GLY A 123 -9.87 11.12 -8.13
C GLY A 123 -8.63 11.07 -7.22
N HIS A 124 -8.18 9.91 -6.79
CA HIS A 124 -7.00 9.76 -5.93
C HIS A 124 -5.71 10.05 -6.69
N ASN A 125 -5.02 11.14 -6.36
CA ASN A 125 -3.85 11.61 -7.10
C ASN A 125 -2.66 10.63 -7.08
N GLY A 126 -2.45 9.92 -5.98
CA GLY A 126 -1.39 8.90 -5.88
C GLY A 126 -1.65 7.71 -6.82
N LEU A 127 -2.88 7.23 -6.87
CA LEU A 127 -3.27 6.16 -7.79
C LEU A 127 -3.16 6.61 -9.25
N ARG A 128 -3.54 7.86 -9.54
CA ARG A 128 -3.36 8.47 -10.88
C ARG A 128 -1.89 8.46 -11.27
N SER A 129 -1.02 8.91 -10.38
CA SER A 129 0.42 8.96 -10.64
C SER A 129 1.00 7.57 -10.90
N ILE A 130 0.61 6.55 -10.13
CA ILE A 130 1.06 5.17 -10.35
C ILE A 130 0.55 4.67 -11.70
N ARG A 131 -0.75 4.84 -12.00
CA ARG A 131 -1.32 4.43 -13.29
C ARG A 131 -0.58 5.06 -14.47
N ASP A 132 -0.32 6.36 -14.40
CA ASP A 132 0.30 7.12 -15.50
C ASP A 132 1.78 6.77 -15.70
N ASN A 133 2.48 6.34 -14.65
CA ASN A 133 3.88 5.94 -14.72
C ASN A 133 4.11 4.43 -14.92
N CYS A 134 3.21 3.58 -14.43
CA CYS A 134 3.44 2.14 -14.32
C CYS A 134 2.39 1.29 -15.04
N GLY A 135 1.18 1.83 -15.25
CA GLY A 135 0.03 1.07 -15.75
C GLY A 135 -1.06 0.90 -14.69
N ALA A 136 -2.23 0.40 -15.11
CA ALA A 136 -3.43 0.39 -14.26
C ALA A 136 -3.61 -0.88 -13.42
N ASP A 137 -3.01 -2.01 -13.83
CA ASP A 137 -3.37 -3.35 -13.33
C ASP A 137 -2.54 -3.80 -12.13
N PHE A 138 -2.32 -2.89 -11.17
CA PHE A 138 -1.72 -3.21 -9.87
C PHE A 138 -2.78 -3.52 -8.82
N LYS A 139 -2.37 -4.26 -7.79
CA LYS A 139 -3.25 -4.58 -6.65
C LYS A 139 -3.38 -3.38 -5.73
N ARG A 140 -4.61 -3.08 -5.32
CA ARG A 140 -4.96 -1.96 -4.44
C ARG A 140 -5.62 -2.47 -3.19
N ILE A 141 -5.09 -2.09 -2.04
CA ILE A 141 -5.71 -2.33 -0.74
C ILE A 141 -6.38 -1.01 -0.34
N ARG A 142 -7.68 -0.97 -0.52
CA ARG A 142 -8.52 0.19 -0.28
C ARG A 142 -8.88 0.26 1.20
N LEU A 143 -8.33 1.24 1.90
CA LEU A 143 -8.50 1.44 3.34
C LEU A 143 -9.56 2.52 3.57
N GLY A 144 -10.73 2.13 4.06
CA GLY A 144 -11.86 3.03 4.26
C GLY A 144 -11.56 4.14 5.26
N ILE A 145 -11.79 5.38 4.84
CA ILE A 145 -11.70 6.58 5.68
C ILE A 145 -13.01 7.35 5.76
N GLY A 146 -14.05 6.93 5.02
CA GLY A 146 -15.32 7.63 4.90
C GLY A 146 -15.25 8.85 3.98
N HIS A 147 -16.41 9.45 3.73
CA HIS A 147 -16.58 10.60 2.83
C HIS A 147 -17.12 11.80 3.59
N PRO A 148 -16.64 13.03 3.32
CA PRO A 148 -17.08 14.25 4.03
C PRO A 148 -18.48 14.75 3.62
N GLY A 149 -19.19 14.01 2.75
CA GLY A 149 -20.54 14.32 2.29
C GLY A 149 -20.63 15.22 1.06
N HIS A 150 -19.59 16.01 0.75
CA HIS A 150 -19.56 16.89 -0.41
C HIS A 150 -18.21 16.88 -1.10
N LYS A 151 -18.22 16.90 -2.45
CA LYS A 151 -17.00 16.85 -3.27
C LYS A 151 -15.99 17.96 -2.93
N ASP A 152 -16.47 19.17 -2.70
CA ASP A 152 -15.62 20.34 -2.42
C ASP A 152 -14.87 20.23 -1.07
N ARG A 153 -15.30 19.33 -0.18
CA ARG A 153 -14.67 19.09 1.11
C ARG A 153 -13.60 18.00 1.08
N VAL A 154 -13.52 17.22 -0.01
CA VAL A 154 -12.65 16.04 -0.10
C VAL A 154 -11.19 16.40 0.11
N HIS A 155 -10.68 17.42 -0.57
CA HIS A 155 -9.28 17.84 -0.45
C HIS A 155 -8.90 18.18 1.00
N LYS A 156 -9.71 18.99 1.68
CA LYS A 156 -9.49 19.36 3.08
C LYS A 156 -9.63 18.16 4.01
N TYR A 157 -10.57 17.27 3.73
CA TYR A 157 -10.84 16.07 4.55
C TYR A 157 -9.67 15.10 4.55
N VAL A 158 -9.14 14.74 3.38
CA VAL A 158 -8.03 13.79 3.28
C VAL A 158 -6.73 14.35 3.88
N LEU A 159 -6.53 15.67 3.84
CA LEU A 159 -5.39 16.36 4.44
C LEU A 159 -5.64 16.79 5.90
N SER A 160 -6.71 16.34 6.52
CA SER A 160 -6.96 16.51 7.94
C SER A 160 -6.64 15.24 8.72
N ASP A 161 -6.28 15.42 9.99
CA ASP A 161 -5.92 14.34 10.88
C ASP A 161 -7.14 13.48 11.23
N PHE A 162 -6.89 12.20 11.52
CA PHE A 162 -7.88 11.37 12.19
C PHE A 162 -8.24 12.01 13.54
N ASN A 163 -9.52 12.04 13.87
CA ASN A 163 -9.96 12.48 15.18
C ASN A 163 -9.87 11.36 16.21
N LYS A 164 -10.05 11.70 17.50
CA LYS A 164 -9.93 10.73 18.60
C LYS A 164 -10.89 9.53 18.46
N SER A 165 -12.08 9.75 17.91
CA SER A 165 -13.05 8.66 17.72
C SER A 165 -12.67 7.71 16.59
N GLU A 166 -11.86 8.15 15.66
CA GLU A 166 -11.34 7.37 14.54
C GLU A 166 -10.03 6.62 14.87
N ASP A 167 -9.31 7.05 15.92
CA ASP A 167 -7.98 6.50 16.25
C ASP A 167 -8.02 5.00 16.52
N ALA A 168 -9.01 4.51 17.24
CA ALA A 168 -9.15 3.07 17.52
C ALA A 168 -9.31 2.26 16.23
N ILE A 169 -10.17 2.72 15.31
CA ILE A 169 -10.39 2.05 14.01
C ILE A 169 -9.15 2.11 13.15
N LYS A 170 -8.51 3.28 13.05
CA LYS A 170 -7.25 3.46 12.32
C LYS A 170 -6.18 2.50 12.81
N ASN A 171 -5.96 2.43 14.13
CA ASN A 171 -4.98 1.53 14.72
C ASN A 171 -5.33 0.06 14.47
N SER A 172 -6.60 -0.31 14.57
CA SER A 172 -7.07 -1.67 14.27
C SER A 172 -6.85 -2.04 12.80
N ILE A 173 -7.03 -1.11 11.85
CA ILE A 173 -6.68 -1.32 10.44
C ILE A 173 -5.20 -1.63 10.31
N CYS A 174 -4.32 -0.78 10.83
CA CYS A 174 -2.88 -0.93 10.72
C CYS A 174 -2.39 -2.25 11.34
N THR A 175 -2.84 -2.56 12.55
CA THR A 175 -2.49 -3.79 13.25
C THR A 175 -3.06 -5.03 12.57
N GLY A 176 -4.32 -4.97 12.14
CA GLY A 176 -4.98 -6.07 11.44
C GLY A 176 -4.32 -6.38 10.10
N VAL A 177 -3.95 -5.36 9.33
CA VAL A 177 -3.19 -5.56 8.08
C VAL A 177 -1.86 -6.24 8.37
N ALA A 178 -1.12 -5.77 9.38
CA ALA A 178 0.16 -6.38 9.76
C ALA A 178 -0.01 -7.83 10.22
N GLU A 179 -1.09 -8.14 10.96
CA GLU A 179 -1.37 -9.49 11.46
C GLU A 179 -1.66 -10.48 10.34
N TYR A 180 -2.43 -10.08 9.34
CA TYR A 180 -2.89 -10.97 8.27
C TYR A 180 -2.17 -10.78 6.93
N THR A 181 -1.03 -10.07 6.91
CA THR A 181 -0.25 -9.79 5.68
C THR A 181 0.13 -11.04 4.91
N GLU A 182 0.43 -12.16 5.57
CA GLU A 182 0.79 -13.40 4.88
C GLU A 182 -0.31 -13.88 3.92
N MET A 183 -1.59 -13.72 4.30
CA MET A 183 -2.72 -14.04 3.42
C MET A 183 -2.72 -13.16 2.17
N LEU A 184 -2.43 -11.87 2.34
CA LEU A 184 -2.30 -10.93 1.22
C LEU A 184 -1.17 -11.34 0.27
N LEU A 185 0.00 -11.70 0.81
CA LEU A 185 1.16 -12.13 0.03
C LEU A 185 0.93 -13.45 -0.72
N ASN A 186 0.04 -14.29 -0.22
CA ASN A 186 -0.38 -15.55 -0.84
C ASN A 186 -1.55 -15.40 -1.81
N ASN A 187 -2.00 -14.18 -2.10
CA ASN A 187 -3.18 -13.85 -2.91
C ASN A 187 -4.52 -14.39 -2.36
N GLU A 188 -4.60 -14.64 -1.05
CA GLU A 188 -5.81 -15.06 -0.34
C GLU A 188 -6.66 -13.83 0.04
N PHE A 189 -7.06 -13.03 -0.97
CA PHE A 189 -7.62 -11.68 -0.76
C PHE A 189 -8.95 -11.67 -0.02
N GLU A 190 -9.83 -12.61 -0.30
CA GLU A 190 -11.13 -12.70 0.37
C GLU A 190 -10.96 -13.06 1.85
N LEU A 191 -10.07 -14.01 2.14
CA LEU A 191 -9.75 -14.41 3.51
C LEU A 191 -9.09 -13.25 4.26
N PHE A 192 -8.14 -12.55 3.63
CA PHE A 192 -7.50 -11.36 4.19
C PHE A 192 -8.54 -10.29 4.60
N GLN A 193 -9.48 -9.96 3.71
CA GLN A 193 -10.54 -8.99 3.98
C GLN A 193 -11.45 -9.45 5.13
N THR A 194 -11.82 -10.72 5.15
CA THR A 194 -12.68 -11.31 6.19
C THR A 194 -12.00 -11.25 7.56
N ARG A 195 -10.75 -11.69 7.65
CA ARG A 195 -9.99 -11.70 8.91
C ARG A 195 -9.78 -10.31 9.50
N ILE A 196 -9.48 -9.33 8.65
CA ILE A 196 -9.36 -7.95 9.12
C ILE A 196 -10.71 -7.41 9.60
N SER A 197 -11.80 -7.71 8.89
CA SER A 197 -13.13 -7.29 9.29
C SER A 197 -13.54 -7.88 10.64
N GLU A 198 -13.21 -9.14 10.89
CA GLU A 198 -13.41 -9.81 12.19
C GLU A 198 -12.54 -9.17 13.28
N TYR A 199 -11.27 -8.93 12.99
CA TYR A 199 -10.31 -8.31 13.92
C TYR A 199 -10.75 -6.91 14.37
N ILE A 200 -11.30 -6.10 13.48
CA ILE A 200 -11.77 -4.74 13.79
C ILE A 200 -13.04 -4.74 14.64
N LYS A 201 -13.86 -5.78 14.50
CA LYS A 201 -15.12 -5.91 15.29
C LYS A 201 -14.89 -6.42 16.71
N GLY A 202 -13.76 -7.05 16.93
CA GLY A 202 -13.31 -7.59 18.18
C GLY A 202 -13.31 -8.16 19.07
#